data_1d06bc34badbd3a93afd21acf8674f7f
#
_entry.id   1d06bc34badbd3a93afd21acf8674f7f
#
_cell.length_a   1.000
_cell.length_b   1.000
_cell.length_c   1.000
_cell.angle_alpha   90.00
_cell.angle_beta   90.00
_cell.angle_gamma   90.00
#
_symmetry.space_group_name_H-M   'P 1'
#
loop_
_entity.id
_entity.type
_entity.pdbx_description
1 polymer ?
#
loop_
_entity_poly.entity_id
_entity_poly.type
_entity_poly.pdbx_seq_one_letter_code
_entity_poly.pdbx_strand_id
1 'polypeptide(L)'
;MAVATATSSTIELRHQGDSTPTSLQCNDRQATPPPEEDGLDVDGRQEFSLPPVDGGKDAWFFLAACFFVEALTWGFPFSFGVFQDYYSTHEPFAGSEQIPIIGTCAMGIMYLDIPVVMGIQRMYPRFSRWSPMMGLVLMCVSLAASSFSQNVGHLVVTQGVFYAVGGSISYCPCLLYMDEWFARRKGLAYGIMWSGTGLAGFSLPLILEVFLRRYGFRTTLRIWAVALLVLTMPLAFFIKPRLPRAATTHIKPFKLGFALTKTFMLHQVANTVQGLGFFLPGIYLPTYARSIGASSFTSALTLLLVNVASTVGCAVMGSLTDHLHVTTCLMISAAGAGLGTFLLWGFATSIPVLFVFCIIYGLFAGPYTSAWTGIMKDVATEMGTYRGTSGGSSFDPTMVIGVLSTGRGIGNIVSGPLSQVLVKGMPWKGEALGGYGTGYGPLIAFTGVTAVMSGATFVWHRVGWM
;
A
#
# COMPACT_ATOMS: atom_id res chain seq x y z
N MET A 1 -14.44 -6.57 51.22
CA MET A 1 -15.12 -5.51 52.02
C MET A 1 -14.42 -4.20 51.73
N ALA A 2 -15.02 -3.33 50.99
CA ALA A 2 -15.06 -1.88 50.95
C ALA A 2 -15.39 -1.44 49.53
N VAL A 3 -16.63 -1.00 49.39
CA VAL A 3 -17.22 -0.34 48.20
C VAL A 3 -16.80 1.12 48.27
N ALA A 4 -16.27 1.66 47.14
CA ALA A 4 -16.07 3.08 47.01
C ALA A 4 -16.96 3.59 45.83
N THR A 5 -17.98 4.35 46.25
CA THR A 5 -18.94 5.08 45.46
C THR A 5 -18.27 6.30 44.78
N ALA A 6 -18.45 6.45 43.49
CA ALA A 6 -18.07 7.65 42.74
C ALA A 6 -19.16 8.72 42.88
N THR A 7 -18.81 9.89 43.43
CA THR A 7 -19.64 11.09 43.48
C THR A 7 -19.43 11.95 42.24
N SER A 8 -20.53 12.23 41.56
CA SER A 8 -20.67 13.22 40.48
C SER A 8 -20.56 14.64 41.09
N SER A 9 -19.63 15.46 40.61
CA SER A 9 -19.52 16.87 40.95
C SER A 9 -20.07 17.73 39.80
N THR A 10 -21.24 18.29 40.02
CA THR A 10 -21.87 19.35 39.26
C THR A 10 -21.22 20.70 39.64
N ILE A 11 -20.68 21.41 38.66
CA ILE A 11 -20.17 22.79 38.87
C ILE A 11 -21.31 23.76 38.60
N GLU A 12 -21.84 24.39 39.70
CA GLU A 12 -22.72 25.56 39.63
C GLU A 12 -21.87 26.82 39.47
N LEU A 13 -22.13 27.59 38.41
CA LEU A 13 -21.64 28.95 38.24
C LEU A 13 -22.60 29.91 38.92
N ARG A 14 -22.16 30.49 40.05
CA ARG A 14 -22.85 31.48 40.83
C ARG A 14 -22.53 32.88 40.29
N HIS A 15 -23.53 33.53 39.69
CA HIS A 15 -23.47 34.98 39.42
C HIS A 15 -24.08 35.71 40.58
N GLN A 16 -23.27 36.57 41.18
CA GLN A 16 -23.67 37.52 42.23
C GLN A 16 -23.81 38.89 41.58
N GLY A 17 -24.93 39.55 41.78
CA GLY A 17 -25.16 40.93 41.34
C GLY A 17 -26.45 41.49 41.93
N ASP A 18 -26.28 42.26 43.01
CA ASP A 18 -27.31 43.01 43.72
C ASP A 18 -28.02 44.05 42.83
N SER A 19 -29.33 44.23 43.05
CA SER A 19 -29.94 45.55 43.33
C SER A 19 -31.47 45.50 43.35
N THR A 20 -32.00 45.98 44.37
CA THR A 20 -33.32 46.40 44.88
C THR A 20 -34.51 46.59 43.92
N PRO A 21 -35.74 46.38 44.46
CA PRO A 21 -36.98 46.40 43.70
C PRO A 21 -37.63 47.80 43.67
N THR A 22 -38.12 48.20 42.52
CA THR A 22 -39.09 49.34 42.45
C THR A 22 -40.40 48.82 41.85
N SER A 23 -41.44 48.91 42.67
CA SER A 23 -42.81 48.64 42.30
C SER A 23 -43.37 49.68 41.32
N LEU A 24 -43.98 49.28 40.22
CA LEU A 24 -44.93 50.03 39.49
C LEU A 24 -46.06 49.20 38.89
N GLN A 25 -47.23 49.70 39.05
CA GLN A 25 -48.58 49.19 38.90
C GLN A 25 -48.92 48.58 37.55
N CYS A 26 -49.79 47.55 37.65
CA CYS A 26 -50.63 47.05 36.56
C CYS A 26 -51.42 48.10 35.88
N ASN A 27 -51.45 48.07 34.56
CA ASN A 27 -52.50 48.64 33.76
C ASN A 27 -52.90 47.64 32.67
N ASP A 28 -54.09 47.08 32.82
CA ASP A 28 -54.77 46.22 31.89
C ASP A 28 -55.00 46.96 30.57
N ARG A 29 -54.30 46.57 29.51
CA ARG A 29 -54.73 46.81 28.15
C ARG A 29 -54.67 45.54 27.37
N GLN A 30 -55.82 45.16 26.86
CA GLN A 30 -56.05 44.04 25.93
C GLN A 30 -54.95 44.03 24.84
N ALA A 31 -54.16 42.98 24.85
CA ALA A 31 -53.25 42.69 23.77
C ALA A 31 -54.01 42.02 22.62
N THR A 32 -54.13 42.71 21.51
CA THR A 32 -54.41 42.12 20.18
C THR A 32 -53.31 41.10 19.85
N PRO A 33 -53.65 39.94 19.30
CA PRO A 33 -52.63 38.99 18.84
C PRO A 33 -51.81 39.63 17.71
N PRO A 34 -50.49 39.40 17.69
CA PRO A 34 -49.65 39.88 16.60
C PRO A 34 -50.09 39.19 15.28
N PRO A 35 -49.99 39.89 14.14
CA PRO A 35 -50.26 39.29 12.85
C PRO A 35 -49.28 38.09 12.65
N GLU A 36 -49.86 36.97 12.14
CA GLU A 36 -49.07 35.87 11.60
C GLU A 36 -48.09 36.49 10.58
N GLU A 37 -46.82 36.57 10.96
CA GLU A 37 -45.77 36.73 9.98
C GLU A 37 -45.75 35.48 9.13
N ASP A 38 -46.21 35.67 7.90
CA ASP A 38 -45.95 34.72 6.82
C ASP A 38 -44.48 34.28 6.89
N GLY A 39 -44.29 33.01 7.20
CA GLY A 39 -42.97 32.39 7.25
C GLY A 39 -42.31 32.50 5.88
N LEU A 40 -41.54 33.57 5.72
CA LEU A 40 -40.47 33.58 4.74
C LEU A 40 -39.51 32.48 5.17
N ASP A 41 -39.59 31.34 4.47
CA ASP A 41 -38.58 30.29 4.45
C ASP A 41 -37.22 30.95 4.07
N VAL A 42 -36.57 31.55 5.05
CA VAL A 42 -35.17 31.96 5.00
C VAL A 42 -34.39 30.78 5.58
N ASP A 43 -34.08 29.85 4.76
CA ASP A 43 -32.75 29.21 4.61
C ASP A 43 -32.89 27.94 3.74
N GLY A 44 -32.86 28.12 2.46
CA GLY A 44 -32.41 27.11 1.52
C GLY A 44 -30.91 26.87 1.67
N ARG A 45 -30.41 26.76 2.89
CA ARG A 45 -29.15 26.10 3.17
C ARG A 45 -29.38 24.62 2.92
N GLN A 46 -29.15 24.19 1.69
CA GLN A 46 -28.87 22.77 1.44
C GLN A 46 -27.78 22.40 2.45
N GLU A 47 -28.17 21.75 3.56
CA GLU A 47 -27.26 21.03 4.40
C GLU A 47 -26.54 20.05 3.50
N PHE A 48 -25.30 20.36 3.12
CA PHE A 48 -24.44 19.49 2.38
C PHE A 48 -24.10 18.34 3.32
N SER A 49 -25.00 17.36 3.42
CA SER A 49 -24.78 16.12 4.13
C SER A 49 -23.67 15.37 3.41
N LEU A 50 -22.49 15.33 4.03
CA LEU A 50 -21.36 14.55 3.51
C LEU A 50 -21.73 13.06 3.49
N PRO A 51 -21.31 12.30 2.45
CA PRO A 51 -21.51 10.86 2.43
C PRO A 51 -21.01 10.18 3.72
N PRO A 52 -21.67 9.10 4.19
CA PRO A 52 -21.28 8.43 5.43
C PRO A 52 -19.83 7.89 5.37
N VAL A 53 -19.15 7.93 6.52
CA VAL A 53 -17.82 7.33 6.71
C VAL A 53 -17.99 5.84 7.01
N ASP A 54 -17.01 5.02 6.61
CA ASP A 54 -16.97 3.55 6.84
C ASP A 54 -18.16 2.78 6.28
N GLY A 55 -18.97 3.38 5.37
CA GLY A 55 -20.15 2.72 4.83
C GLY A 55 -20.82 3.51 3.72
N GLY A 56 -21.94 2.96 3.23
CA GLY A 56 -22.66 3.52 2.09
C GLY A 56 -22.09 3.07 0.75
N LYS A 57 -22.90 3.22 -0.31
CA LYS A 57 -22.55 2.75 -1.66
C LYS A 57 -21.32 3.46 -2.21
N ASP A 58 -21.18 4.78 -1.97
CA ASP A 58 -20.09 5.57 -2.51
C ASP A 58 -18.73 5.16 -1.94
N ALA A 59 -18.63 4.84 -0.62
CA ALA A 59 -17.40 4.37 0.00
C ALA A 59 -16.94 3.03 -0.57
N TRP A 60 -17.89 2.09 -0.77
CA TRP A 60 -17.56 0.77 -1.33
C TRP A 60 -17.24 0.83 -2.83
N PHE A 61 -17.89 1.69 -3.61
CA PHE A 61 -17.52 1.94 -5.02
C PHE A 61 -16.14 2.59 -5.12
N PHE A 62 -15.83 3.56 -4.25
CA PHE A 62 -14.49 4.12 -4.15
C PHE A 62 -13.45 3.04 -3.85
N LEU A 63 -13.70 2.18 -2.85
CA LEU A 63 -12.77 1.10 -2.48
C LEU A 63 -12.59 0.09 -3.61
N ALA A 64 -13.67 -0.31 -4.28
CA ALA A 64 -13.61 -1.19 -5.43
C ALA A 64 -12.80 -0.56 -6.58
N ALA A 65 -13.00 0.73 -6.85
CA ALA A 65 -12.21 1.45 -7.84
C ALA A 65 -10.72 1.47 -7.46
N CYS A 66 -10.38 1.74 -6.20
CA CYS A 66 -9.01 1.71 -5.70
C CYS A 66 -8.37 0.30 -5.84
N PHE A 67 -9.12 -0.76 -5.52
CA PHE A 67 -8.69 -2.15 -5.70
C PHE A 67 -8.32 -2.47 -7.15
N PHE A 68 -9.18 -2.11 -8.11
CA PHE A 68 -8.91 -2.39 -9.51
C PHE A 68 -7.83 -1.48 -10.09
N VAL A 69 -7.73 -0.22 -9.66
CA VAL A 69 -6.62 0.66 -10.06
C VAL A 69 -5.29 0.14 -9.53
N GLU A 70 -5.25 -0.33 -8.28
CA GLU A 70 -4.09 -1.04 -7.72
C GLU A 70 -3.71 -2.23 -8.59
N ALA A 71 -4.66 -3.12 -8.85
CA ALA A 71 -4.46 -4.33 -9.65
C ALA A 71 -3.91 -4.03 -11.05
N LEU A 72 -4.50 -3.06 -11.75
CA LEU A 72 -4.13 -2.72 -13.13
C LEU A 72 -2.81 -1.95 -13.22
N THR A 73 -2.54 -1.08 -12.25
CA THR A 73 -1.34 -0.23 -12.26
C THR A 73 -0.10 -1.00 -11.79
N TRP A 74 -0.18 -1.66 -10.62
CA TRP A 74 0.93 -2.43 -10.07
C TRP A 74 1.08 -3.81 -10.67
N GLY A 75 -0.01 -4.39 -11.16
CA GLY A 75 0.02 -5.74 -11.73
C GLY A 75 0.97 -5.89 -12.90
N PHE A 76 1.12 -4.87 -13.76
CA PHE A 76 2.03 -4.92 -14.89
C PHE A 76 3.51 -5.01 -14.49
N PRO A 77 4.05 -4.15 -13.60
CA PRO A 77 5.41 -4.31 -13.07
C PRO A 77 5.62 -5.64 -12.35
N PHE A 78 4.65 -6.11 -11.57
CA PHE A 78 4.74 -7.43 -10.91
C PHE A 78 4.73 -8.59 -11.90
N SER A 79 4.19 -8.40 -13.10
CA SER A 79 4.17 -9.37 -14.18
C SER A 79 5.38 -9.28 -15.11
N PHE A 80 6.35 -8.38 -14.84
CA PHE A 80 7.47 -8.11 -15.71
C PHE A 80 8.33 -9.35 -16.01
N GLY A 81 8.37 -10.35 -15.11
CA GLY A 81 9.09 -11.59 -15.32
C GLY A 81 8.74 -12.31 -16.64
N VAL A 82 7.48 -12.22 -17.09
CA VAL A 82 7.04 -12.79 -18.37
C VAL A 82 7.64 -12.03 -19.57
N PHE A 83 7.70 -10.69 -19.47
CA PHE A 83 8.38 -9.88 -20.48
C PHE A 83 9.90 -10.12 -20.48
N GLN A 84 10.49 -10.25 -19.30
CA GLN A 84 11.91 -10.53 -19.16
C GLN A 84 12.31 -11.85 -19.86
N ASP A 85 11.53 -12.91 -19.64
CA ASP A 85 11.74 -14.20 -20.30
C ASP A 85 11.61 -14.06 -21.84
N TYR A 86 10.58 -13.35 -22.30
CA TYR A 86 10.37 -13.10 -23.72
C TYR A 86 11.52 -12.27 -24.34
N TYR A 87 11.91 -11.17 -23.73
CA TYR A 87 12.96 -10.29 -24.23
C TYR A 87 14.34 -10.97 -24.24
N SER A 88 14.63 -11.84 -23.28
CA SER A 88 15.90 -12.57 -23.20
C SER A 88 16.10 -13.57 -24.35
N THR A 89 15.01 -14.02 -24.97
CA THR A 89 15.02 -15.06 -26.01
C THR A 89 14.68 -14.57 -27.40
N HIS A 90 14.17 -13.32 -27.56
CA HIS A 90 13.70 -12.81 -28.83
C HIS A 90 14.42 -11.52 -29.24
N GLU A 91 14.79 -11.44 -30.53
CA GLU A 91 15.31 -10.22 -31.14
C GLU A 91 14.27 -9.08 -31.10
N PRO A 92 14.71 -7.82 -30.96
CA PRO A 92 16.09 -7.32 -30.99
C PRO A 92 16.78 -7.23 -29.61
N PHE A 93 16.25 -7.85 -28.55
CA PHE A 93 16.74 -7.66 -27.19
C PHE A 93 17.52 -8.88 -26.66
N ALA A 94 17.49 -10.01 -27.39
CA ALA A 94 18.10 -11.26 -26.98
C ALA A 94 19.58 -11.10 -26.54
N GLY A 95 19.93 -11.76 -25.41
CA GLY A 95 21.28 -11.75 -24.87
C GLY A 95 21.70 -10.47 -24.12
N SER A 96 20.83 -9.47 -23.97
CA SER A 96 21.16 -8.27 -23.21
C SER A 96 21.07 -8.51 -21.70
N GLU A 97 22.13 -8.23 -20.97
CA GLU A 97 22.17 -8.30 -19.49
C GLU A 97 21.37 -7.19 -18.80
N GLN A 98 20.94 -6.17 -19.55
CA GLN A 98 20.24 -5.00 -19.01
C GLN A 98 18.71 -5.18 -18.89
N ILE A 99 18.16 -6.26 -19.42
CA ILE A 99 16.69 -6.51 -19.41
C ILE A 99 16.08 -6.44 -18.01
N PRO A 100 16.68 -7.01 -16.93
CA PRO A 100 16.12 -6.94 -15.60
C PRO A 100 15.99 -5.50 -15.06
N ILE A 101 16.78 -4.56 -15.56
CA ILE A 101 16.74 -3.15 -15.15
C ILE A 101 15.37 -2.54 -15.45
N ILE A 102 14.69 -2.95 -16.51
CA ILE A 102 13.36 -2.43 -16.87
C ILE A 102 12.37 -2.64 -15.72
N GLY A 103 12.23 -3.87 -15.23
CA GLY A 103 11.32 -4.21 -14.15
C GLY A 103 11.74 -3.59 -12.81
N THR A 104 13.04 -3.59 -12.52
CA THR A 104 13.58 -2.98 -11.30
C THR A 104 13.34 -1.46 -11.28
N CYS A 105 13.54 -0.77 -12.43
CA CYS A 105 13.21 0.65 -12.56
C CYS A 105 11.71 0.89 -12.40
N ALA A 106 10.86 0.09 -13.05
CA ALA A 106 9.42 0.25 -12.96
C ALA A 106 8.94 0.17 -11.51
N MET A 107 9.26 -0.89 -10.79
CA MET A 107 8.85 -1.06 -9.39
C MET A 107 9.57 -0.11 -8.44
N GLY A 108 10.89 0.06 -8.61
CA GLY A 108 11.70 0.89 -7.74
C GLY A 108 11.27 2.35 -7.77
N ILE A 109 11.05 2.91 -8.96
CA ILE A 109 10.58 4.30 -9.13
C ILE A 109 9.18 4.45 -8.55
N MET A 110 8.25 3.54 -8.86
CA MET A 110 6.89 3.59 -8.30
C MET A 110 6.88 3.64 -6.76
N TYR A 111 7.77 2.92 -6.09
CA TYR A 111 7.87 2.99 -4.63
C TYR A 111 8.56 4.27 -4.13
N LEU A 112 9.60 4.73 -4.82
CA LEU A 112 10.42 5.86 -4.37
C LEU A 112 9.76 7.22 -4.63
N ASP A 113 8.96 7.36 -5.68
CA ASP A 113 8.33 8.63 -6.06
C ASP A 113 6.99 8.89 -5.35
N ILE A 114 6.37 7.87 -4.73
CA ILE A 114 5.09 8.01 -3.98
C ILE A 114 5.09 9.23 -3.04
N PRO A 115 6.06 9.45 -2.13
CA PRO A 115 5.97 10.58 -1.21
C PRO A 115 6.05 11.94 -1.94
N VAL A 116 6.78 12.02 -3.04
CA VAL A 116 6.90 13.23 -3.85
C VAL A 116 5.58 13.50 -4.60
N VAL A 117 5.05 12.48 -5.27
CA VAL A 117 3.79 12.57 -6.01
C VAL A 117 2.63 12.90 -5.08
N MET A 118 2.50 12.21 -3.94
CA MET A 118 1.49 12.51 -2.92
C MET A 118 1.61 13.94 -2.39
N GLY A 119 2.84 14.39 -2.10
CA GLY A 119 3.10 15.74 -1.65
C GLY A 119 2.65 16.80 -2.66
N ILE A 120 2.99 16.61 -3.94
CA ILE A 120 2.57 17.49 -5.03
C ILE A 120 1.03 17.50 -5.17
N GLN A 121 0.40 16.33 -5.14
CA GLN A 121 -1.06 16.22 -5.25
C GLN A 121 -1.80 16.89 -4.08
N ARG A 122 -1.25 16.84 -2.86
CA ARG A 122 -1.78 17.58 -1.70
C ARG A 122 -1.61 19.08 -1.82
N MET A 123 -0.49 19.55 -2.40
CA MET A 123 -0.26 20.99 -2.65
C MET A 123 -1.21 21.55 -3.71
N TYR A 124 -1.56 20.73 -4.71
CA TYR A 124 -2.40 21.15 -5.82
C TYR A 124 -3.70 20.34 -5.92
N PRO A 125 -4.68 20.52 -5.01
CA PRO A 125 -5.91 19.71 -4.95
C PRO A 125 -6.77 19.79 -6.21
N ARG A 126 -6.63 20.86 -7.01
CA ARG A 126 -7.34 20.99 -8.29
C ARG A 126 -6.85 19.96 -9.32
N PHE A 127 -5.54 19.71 -9.37
CA PHE A 127 -4.93 18.70 -10.24
C PHE A 127 -5.07 17.29 -9.70
N SER A 128 -5.06 17.12 -8.37
CA SER A 128 -5.18 15.82 -7.73
C SER A 128 -6.44 15.04 -8.16
N ARG A 129 -7.56 15.73 -8.41
CA ARG A 129 -8.77 15.07 -8.92
C ARG A 129 -8.61 14.48 -10.33
N TRP A 130 -7.79 15.12 -11.17
CA TRP A 130 -7.55 14.67 -12.55
C TRP A 130 -6.33 13.77 -12.68
N SER A 131 -5.53 13.65 -11.62
CA SER A 131 -4.30 12.87 -11.65
C SER A 131 -4.52 11.38 -11.98
N PRO A 132 -5.60 10.69 -11.58
CA PRO A 132 -5.83 9.31 -12.03
C PRO A 132 -5.88 9.20 -13.55
N MET A 133 -6.54 10.15 -14.22
CA MET A 133 -6.64 10.19 -15.68
C MET A 133 -5.32 10.60 -16.34
N MET A 134 -4.62 11.60 -15.78
CA MET A 134 -3.34 12.07 -16.32
C MET A 134 -2.28 10.95 -16.23
N GLY A 135 -2.20 10.28 -15.08
CA GLY A 135 -1.30 9.14 -14.90
C GLY A 135 -1.64 7.97 -15.82
N LEU A 136 -2.94 7.67 -15.98
CA LEU A 136 -3.42 6.64 -16.91
C LEU A 136 -2.99 6.93 -18.36
N VAL A 137 -3.20 8.16 -18.85
CA VAL A 137 -2.78 8.56 -20.18
C VAL A 137 -1.28 8.41 -20.34
N LEU A 138 -0.49 8.85 -19.35
CA LEU A 138 0.96 8.71 -19.38
C LEU A 138 1.40 7.23 -19.45
N MET A 139 0.79 6.34 -18.66
CA MET A 139 1.05 4.89 -18.72
C MET A 139 0.72 4.31 -20.11
N CYS A 140 -0.44 4.65 -20.66
CA CYS A 140 -0.85 4.16 -21.99
C CYS A 140 0.06 4.65 -23.10
N VAL A 141 0.45 5.93 -23.09
CA VAL A 141 1.41 6.50 -24.05
C VAL A 141 2.78 5.83 -23.89
N SER A 142 3.23 5.60 -22.67
CA SER A 142 4.49 4.89 -22.39
C SER A 142 4.50 3.48 -22.96
N LEU A 143 3.44 2.70 -22.76
CA LEU A 143 3.31 1.35 -23.30
C LEU A 143 3.22 1.36 -24.83
N ALA A 144 2.47 2.30 -25.40
CA ALA A 144 2.41 2.48 -26.85
C ALA A 144 3.79 2.84 -27.43
N ALA A 145 4.52 3.75 -26.78
CA ALA A 145 5.90 4.10 -27.17
C ALA A 145 6.85 2.90 -27.04
N SER A 146 6.72 2.11 -25.96
CA SER A 146 7.50 0.87 -25.76
C SER A 146 7.32 -0.12 -26.91
N SER A 147 6.15 -0.12 -27.57
CA SER A 147 5.90 -1.01 -28.70
C SER A 147 6.77 -0.71 -29.94
N PHE A 148 7.39 0.45 -29.99
CA PHE A 148 8.31 0.87 -31.06
C PHE A 148 9.78 0.73 -30.69
N SER A 149 10.09 0.23 -29.48
CA SER A 149 11.46 0.08 -28.99
C SER A 149 12.29 -0.86 -29.86
N GLN A 150 13.55 -0.48 -30.07
CA GLN A 150 14.52 -1.24 -30.83
C GLN A 150 15.73 -1.68 -30.01
N ASN A 151 15.89 -1.12 -28.80
CA ASN A 151 16.94 -1.49 -27.86
C ASN A 151 16.40 -1.46 -26.42
N VAL A 152 17.14 -2.07 -25.51
CA VAL A 152 16.74 -2.19 -24.08
C VAL A 152 16.68 -0.81 -23.42
N GLY A 153 17.54 0.15 -23.79
CA GLY A 153 17.51 1.51 -23.24
C GLY A 153 16.17 2.22 -23.50
N HIS A 154 15.57 2.04 -24.69
CA HIS A 154 14.24 2.57 -24.98
C HIS A 154 13.17 1.96 -24.04
N LEU A 155 13.25 0.64 -23.78
CA LEU A 155 12.33 -0.03 -22.86
C LEU A 155 12.52 0.45 -21.42
N VAL A 156 13.77 0.66 -20.97
CA VAL A 156 14.05 1.20 -19.63
C VAL A 156 13.37 2.56 -19.45
N VAL A 157 13.51 3.45 -20.44
CA VAL A 157 12.92 4.79 -20.35
C VAL A 157 11.39 4.74 -20.44
N THR A 158 10.85 4.00 -21.41
CA THR A 158 9.39 3.99 -21.65
C THR A 158 8.66 3.06 -20.67
N GLN A 159 9.00 1.79 -20.65
CA GLN A 159 8.32 0.77 -19.83
C GLN A 159 8.76 0.80 -18.36
N GLY A 160 10.01 1.23 -18.10
CA GLY A 160 10.53 1.40 -16.74
C GLY A 160 10.12 2.75 -16.14
N VAL A 161 10.71 3.85 -16.64
CA VAL A 161 10.61 5.17 -15.98
C VAL A 161 9.24 5.83 -16.19
N PHE A 162 8.84 6.06 -17.46
CA PHE A 162 7.60 6.81 -17.74
C PHE A 162 6.35 6.04 -17.30
N TYR A 163 6.33 4.72 -17.45
CA TYR A 163 5.25 3.90 -16.92
C TYR A 163 5.14 4.04 -15.39
N ALA A 164 6.27 3.97 -14.69
CA ALA A 164 6.31 4.08 -13.23
C ALA A 164 5.77 5.43 -12.74
N VAL A 165 6.25 6.53 -13.30
CA VAL A 165 5.78 7.89 -12.96
C VAL A 165 4.28 8.03 -13.25
N GLY A 166 3.81 7.55 -14.41
CA GLY A 166 2.39 7.53 -14.74
C GLY A 166 1.57 6.71 -13.74
N GLY A 167 2.09 5.55 -13.35
CA GLY A 167 1.49 4.65 -12.37
C GLY A 167 1.32 5.33 -11.01
N SER A 168 2.36 5.94 -10.49
CA SER A 168 2.31 6.67 -9.22
C SER A 168 1.34 7.85 -9.26
N ILE A 169 1.34 8.64 -10.35
CA ILE A 169 0.41 9.76 -10.52
C ILE A 169 -1.04 9.25 -10.53
N SER A 170 -1.32 8.11 -11.16
CA SER A 170 -2.66 7.52 -11.21
C SER A 170 -3.10 6.93 -9.88
N TYR A 171 -2.19 6.30 -9.16
CA TYR A 171 -2.44 5.52 -7.95
C TYR A 171 -2.50 6.34 -6.66
N CYS A 172 -1.64 7.36 -6.51
CA CYS A 172 -1.53 8.12 -5.26
C CYS A 172 -2.86 8.72 -4.74
N PRO A 173 -3.84 9.14 -5.58
CA PRO A 173 -5.15 9.58 -5.07
C PRO A 173 -5.92 8.49 -4.31
N CYS A 174 -5.71 7.20 -4.63
CA CYS A 174 -6.29 6.09 -3.88
C CYS A 174 -5.79 6.11 -2.43
N LEU A 175 -4.47 6.36 -2.22
CA LEU A 175 -3.87 6.48 -0.89
C LEU A 175 -4.36 7.75 -0.17
N LEU A 176 -4.38 8.90 -0.87
CA LEU A 176 -4.70 10.19 -0.27
C LEU A 176 -6.14 10.31 0.20
N TYR A 177 -7.09 9.70 -0.54
CA TYR A 177 -8.51 9.83 -0.23
C TYR A 177 -9.04 8.68 0.63
N MET A 178 -8.29 7.59 0.79
CA MET A 178 -8.74 6.43 1.58
C MET A 178 -9.08 6.84 3.02
N ASP A 179 -8.27 7.71 3.63
CA ASP A 179 -8.47 8.21 5.00
C ASP A 179 -9.73 9.08 5.17
N GLU A 180 -10.22 9.65 4.06
CA GLU A 180 -11.44 10.46 4.07
C GLU A 180 -12.71 9.60 4.03
N TRP A 181 -12.62 8.41 3.40
CA TRP A 181 -13.74 7.48 3.25
C TRP A 181 -13.82 6.44 4.38
N PHE A 182 -12.68 6.05 4.96
CA PHE A 182 -12.61 5.02 5.99
C PHE A 182 -11.85 5.53 7.22
N ALA A 183 -12.51 5.53 8.40
CA ALA A 183 -11.94 5.95 9.67
C ALA A 183 -11.73 4.79 10.64
N ARG A 184 -12.78 4.00 10.91
CA ARG A 184 -12.74 2.86 11.84
C ARG A 184 -12.18 1.59 11.20
N ARG A 185 -12.52 1.37 9.90
CA ARG A 185 -12.11 0.19 9.12
C ARG A 185 -10.99 0.52 8.14
N LYS A 186 -10.10 1.42 8.55
CA LYS A 186 -9.02 1.93 7.70
C LYS A 186 -8.07 0.80 7.28
N GLY A 187 -7.61 -0.01 8.21
CA GLY A 187 -6.73 -1.14 7.93
C GLY A 187 -7.34 -2.14 6.96
N LEU A 188 -8.61 -2.50 7.17
CA LEU A 188 -9.34 -3.39 6.24
C LEU A 188 -9.44 -2.77 4.84
N ALA A 189 -9.75 -1.47 4.72
CA ALA A 189 -9.89 -0.80 3.43
C ALA A 189 -8.58 -0.79 2.64
N TYR A 190 -7.47 -0.41 3.27
CA TYR A 190 -6.14 -0.51 2.65
C TYR A 190 -5.75 -1.96 2.35
N GLY A 191 -6.06 -2.90 3.24
CA GLY A 191 -5.80 -4.33 3.01
C GLY A 191 -6.53 -4.87 1.79
N ILE A 192 -7.81 -4.51 1.61
CA ILE A 192 -8.59 -4.85 0.41
C ILE A 192 -7.97 -4.18 -0.82
N MET A 193 -7.63 -2.91 -0.77
CA MET A 193 -6.99 -2.23 -1.90
C MET A 193 -5.70 -2.95 -2.32
N TRP A 194 -4.76 -3.19 -1.40
CA TRP A 194 -3.48 -3.85 -1.70
C TRP A 194 -3.61 -5.32 -2.08
N SER A 195 -4.72 -5.98 -1.74
CA SER A 195 -4.99 -7.34 -2.24
C SER A 195 -5.18 -7.39 -3.76
N GLY A 196 -5.47 -6.24 -4.39
CA GLY A 196 -5.53 -6.09 -5.85
C GLY A 196 -4.22 -6.46 -6.54
N THR A 197 -3.06 -6.12 -5.95
CA THR A 197 -1.75 -6.49 -6.48
C THR A 197 -1.57 -8.01 -6.52
N GLY A 198 -2.01 -8.72 -5.48
CA GLY A 198 -1.95 -10.20 -5.44
C GLY A 198 -2.84 -10.84 -6.51
N LEU A 199 -4.07 -10.34 -6.69
CA LEU A 199 -4.96 -10.80 -7.75
C LEU A 199 -4.35 -10.57 -9.15
N ALA A 200 -3.76 -9.40 -9.37
CA ALA A 200 -3.09 -9.08 -10.63
C ALA A 200 -1.84 -9.94 -10.86
N GLY A 201 -1.03 -10.14 -9.82
CA GLY A 201 0.16 -11.02 -9.87
C GLY A 201 -0.17 -12.48 -10.15
N PHE A 202 -1.42 -12.90 -9.93
CA PHE A 202 -1.94 -14.19 -10.35
C PHE A 202 -2.42 -14.19 -11.80
N SER A 203 -3.27 -13.24 -12.18
CA SER A 203 -4.01 -13.30 -13.46
C SER A 203 -3.23 -12.71 -14.64
N LEU A 204 -2.53 -11.60 -14.44
CA LEU A 204 -1.86 -10.88 -15.52
C LEU A 204 -0.71 -11.66 -16.18
N PRO A 205 0.21 -12.32 -15.45
CA PRO A 205 1.27 -13.08 -16.09
C PRO A 205 0.75 -14.11 -17.07
N LEU A 206 -0.34 -14.82 -16.71
CA LEU A 206 -0.94 -15.84 -17.56
C LEU A 206 -1.52 -15.24 -18.86
N ILE A 207 -2.23 -14.11 -18.73
CA ILE A 207 -2.82 -13.42 -19.88
C ILE A 207 -1.71 -12.87 -20.80
N LEU A 208 -0.71 -12.22 -20.21
CA LEU A 208 0.39 -11.61 -20.94
C LEU A 208 1.28 -12.64 -21.64
N GLU A 209 1.52 -13.80 -21.00
CA GLU A 209 2.26 -14.90 -21.61
C GLU A 209 1.58 -15.41 -22.89
N VAL A 210 0.26 -15.64 -22.84
CA VAL A 210 -0.52 -16.06 -24.02
C VAL A 210 -0.44 -15.01 -25.14
N PHE A 211 -0.56 -13.71 -24.78
CA PHE A 211 -0.48 -12.65 -25.78
C PHE A 211 0.92 -12.50 -26.36
N LEU A 212 1.98 -12.59 -25.56
CA LEU A 212 3.37 -12.53 -26.03
C LEU A 212 3.69 -13.67 -27.00
N ARG A 213 3.29 -14.90 -26.66
CA ARG A 213 3.49 -16.06 -27.53
C ARG A 213 2.72 -15.96 -28.85
N ARG A 214 1.51 -15.41 -28.82
CA ARG A 214 0.63 -15.39 -30.00
C ARG A 214 0.84 -14.15 -30.88
N TYR A 215 1.08 -12.99 -30.30
CA TYR A 215 1.09 -11.71 -31.01
C TYR A 215 2.43 -10.95 -30.96
N GLY A 216 3.39 -11.46 -30.16
CA GLY A 216 4.67 -10.78 -29.92
C GLY A 216 4.54 -9.54 -29.03
N PHE A 217 5.68 -8.99 -28.60
CA PHE A 217 5.71 -7.92 -27.60
C PHE A 217 5.05 -6.61 -28.07
N ARG A 218 5.25 -6.21 -29.33
CA ARG A 218 4.73 -4.95 -29.88
C ARG A 218 3.21 -4.89 -29.81
N THR A 219 2.55 -5.95 -30.27
CA THR A 219 1.09 -6.04 -30.28
C THR A 219 0.56 -6.22 -28.84
N THR A 220 1.22 -7.03 -28.02
CA THR A 220 0.84 -7.24 -26.61
C THR A 220 0.86 -5.93 -25.83
N LEU A 221 1.90 -5.10 -25.96
CA LEU A 221 1.98 -3.80 -25.30
C LEU A 221 0.87 -2.84 -25.74
N ARG A 222 0.53 -2.84 -27.04
CA ARG A 222 -0.59 -2.03 -27.58
C ARG A 222 -1.94 -2.52 -27.06
N ILE A 223 -2.17 -3.83 -27.07
CA ILE A 223 -3.40 -4.43 -26.53
C ILE A 223 -3.51 -4.07 -25.05
N TRP A 224 -2.42 -4.21 -24.28
CA TRP A 224 -2.42 -3.90 -22.86
C TRP A 224 -2.64 -2.40 -22.60
N ALA A 225 -2.06 -1.51 -23.38
CA ALA A 225 -2.30 -0.07 -23.28
C ALA A 225 -3.78 0.28 -23.49
N VAL A 226 -4.44 -0.32 -24.49
CA VAL A 226 -5.87 -0.12 -24.74
C VAL A 226 -6.71 -0.73 -23.61
N ALA A 227 -6.39 -1.95 -23.19
CA ALA A 227 -7.09 -2.62 -22.09
C ALA A 227 -6.98 -1.81 -20.78
N LEU A 228 -5.79 -1.31 -20.46
CA LEU A 228 -5.55 -0.47 -19.30
C LEU A 228 -6.39 0.81 -19.36
N LEU A 229 -6.44 1.48 -20.52
CA LEU A 229 -7.27 2.67 -20.72
C LEU A 229 -8.76 2.38 -20.51
N VAL A 230 -9.28 1.36 -21.17
CA VAL A 230 -10.71 1.01 -21.15
C VAL A 230 -11.15 0.56 -19.77
N LEU A 231 -10.33 -0.21 -19.07
CA LEU A 231 -10.67 -0.74 -17.73
C LEU A 231 -10.50 0.32 -16.62
N THR A 232 -9.46 1.16 -16.69
CA THR A 232 -9.16 2.12 -15.61
C THR A 232 -9.94 3.43 -15.77
N MET A 233 -10.25 3.85 -17.00
CA MET A 233 -10.94 5.12 -17.26
C MET A 233 -12.27 5.27 -16.49
N PRO A 234 -13.21 4.29 -16.49
CA PRO A 234 -14.43 4.40 -15.72
C PRO A 234 -14.20 4.40 -14.21
N LEU A 235 -13.14 3.70 -13.73
CA LEU A 235 -12.81 3.65 -12.31
C LEU A 235 -12.33 5.00 -11.79
N ALA A 236 -11.61 5.77 -12.59
CA ALA A 236 -11.11 7.09 -12.24
C ALA A 236 -12.22 8.08 -11.83
N PHE A 237 -13.45 7.90 -12.31
CA PHE A 237 -14.60 8.71 -11.89
C PHE A 237 -15.01 8.48 -10.43
N PHE A 238 -14.81 7.27 -9.91
CA PHE A 238 -15.12 6.92 -8.53
C PHE A 238 -14.02 7.35 -7.56
N ILE A 239 -12.79 7.62 -8.04
CA ILE A 239 -11.68 8.09 -7.22
C ILE A 239 -11.81 9.61 -7.02
N LYS A 240 -12.56 9.98 -5.99
CA LYS A 240 -12.84 11.40 -5.66
C LYS A 240 -12.65 11.64 -4.15
N PRO A 241 -12.21 12.86 -3.75
CA PRO A 241 -12.15 13.23 -2.35
C PRO A 241 -13.57 13.27 -1.78
N ARG A 242 -13.73 12.86 -0.52
CA ARG A 242 -14.98 12.97 0.23
C ARG A 242 -15.13 14.37 0.84
N LEU A 243 -14.03 14.94 1.32
CA LEU A 243 -14.01 16.22 1.99
C LEU A 243 -13.96 17.38 0.99
N PRO A 244 -14.64 18.51 1.28
CA PRO A 244 -14.52 19.72 0.47
C PRO A 244 -13.10 20.28 0.54
N ARG A 245 -12.63 20.87 -0.55
CA ARG A 245 -11.24 21.37 -0.72
C ARG A 245 -10.81 22.35 0.38
N ALA A 246 -11.74 23.15 0.90
CA ALA A 246 -11.45 24.10 1.97
C ALA A 246 -10.94 23.45 3.25
N ALA A 247 -11.36 22.21 3.54
CA ALA A 247 -10.94 21.48 4.74
C ALA A 247 -9.49 20.97 4.66
N THR A 248 -8.90 20.87 3.46
CA THR A 248 -7.56 20.30 3.25
C THR A 248 -6.47 21.33 3.00
N THR A 249 -6.83 22.62 2.85
CA THR A 249 -5.87 23.71 2.51
C THR A 249 -4.85 24.03 3.60
N HIS A 250 -5.09 23.61 4.84
CA HIS A 250 -4.18 23.89 5.98
C HIS A 250 -3.12 22.81 6.21
N ILE A 251 -3.14 21.73 5.44
CA ILE A 251 -2.22 20.60 5.58
C ILE A 251 -0.93 20.91 4.82
N LYS A 252 0.23 20.80 5.49
CA LYS A 252 1.56 20.95 4.88
C LYS A 252 2.14 19.55 4.61
N PRO A 253 2.06 19.01 3.39
CA PRO A 253 2.45 17.63 3.10
C PRO A 253 3.95 17.39 3.28
N PHE A 254 4.81 18.35 2.94
CA PHE A 254 6.27 18.22 3.08
C PHE A 254 6.79 18.53 4.48
N LYS A 255 5.91 18.66 5.50
CA LYS A 255 6.34 18.73 6.89
C LYS A 255 6.69 17.32 7.39
N LEU A 256 7.84 16.80 6.96
CA LEU A 256 8.31 15.44 7.22
C LEU A 256 9.03 15.29 8.59
N GLY A 257 8.76 16.17 9.56
CA GLY A 257 9.36 16.09 10.89
C GLY A 257 9.10 14.75 11.60
N PHE A 258 8.00 14.07 11.29
CA PHE A 258 7.72 12.72 11.79
C PHE A 258 8.76 11.68 11.35
N ALA A 259 9.40 11.89 10.19
CA ALA A 259 10.40 10.96 9.67
C ALA A 259 11.66 10.87 10.56
N LEU A 260 11.88 11.87 11.42
CA LEU A 260 12.98 11.90 12.39
C LEU A 260 12.55 11.41 13.78
N THR A 261 11.25 11.04 13.98
CA THR A 261 10.83 10.46 15.24
C THR A 261 11.40 9.06 15.41
N LYS A 262 11.69 8.69 16.65
CA LYS A 262 12.29 7.40 16.96
C LYS A 262 11.40 6.25 16.52
N THR A 263 10.09 6.35 16.76
CA THR A 263 9.09 5.34 16.38
C THR A 263 9.09 5.13 14.87
N PHE A 264 9.01 6.22 14.09
CA PHE A 264 9.03 6.09 12.62
C PHE A 264 10.34 5.48 12.11
N MET A 265 11.49 5.94 12.61
CA MET A 265 12.80 5.43 12.17
C MET A 265 12.95 3.93 12.41
N LEU A 266 12.52 3.44 13.58
CA LEU A 266 12.58 2.01 13.90
C LEU A 266 11.66 1.19 12.99
N HIS A 267 10.43 1.68 12.73
CA HIS A 267 9.53 1.06 11.75
C HIS A 267 10.11 1.07 10.33
N GLN A 268 10.73 2.18 9.91
CA GLN A 268 11.32 2.31 8.58
C GLN A 268 12.51 1.36 8.38
N VAL A 269 13.36 1.20 9.39
CA VAL A 269 14.47 0.22 9.36
C VAL A 269 13.92 -1.19 9.21
N ALA A 270 12.95 -1.58 10.05
CA ALA A 270 12.32 -2.90 9.97
C ALA A 270 11.65 -3.15 8.61
N ASN A 271 10.96 -2.13 8.07
CA ASN A 271 10.31 -2.16 6.76
C ASN A 271 11.34 -2.33 5.62
N THR A 272 12.46 -1.61 5.67
CA THR A 272 13.53 -1.72 4.66
C THR A 272 14.18 -3.11 4.71
N VAL A 273 14.48 -3.62 5.92
CA VAL A 273 15.04 -4.97 6.11
C VAL A 273 14.08 -6.03 5.57
N GLN A 274 12.77 -5.91 5.85
CA GLN A 274 11.76 -6.80 5.29
C GLN A 274 11.75 -6.74 3.75
N GLY A 275 11.85 -5.54 3.18
CA GLY A 275 11.90 -5.35 1.73
C GLY A 275 13.09 -6.02 1.07
N LEU A 276 14.27 -6.04 1.70
CA LEU A 276 15.46 -6.72 1.17
C LEU A 276 15.25 -8.22 0.94
N GLY A 277 14.51 -8.90 1.83
CA GLY A 277 14.26 -10.33 1.71
C GLY A 277 12.97 -10.68 0.97
N PHE A 278 11.98 -9.78 1.00
CA PHE A 278 10.64 -10.06 0.49
C PHE A 278 10.59 -10.43 -1.00
N PHE A 279 11.38 -9.75 -1.82
CA PHE A 279 11.35 -9.94 -3.26
C PHE A 279 12.13 -11.18 -3.73
N LEU A 280 13.00 -11.75 -2.90
CA LEU A 280 13.87 -12.87 -3.26
C LEU A 280 13.11 -14.14 -3.67
N PRO A 281 12.09 -14.61 -2.93
CA PRO A 281 11.29 -15.74 -3.36
C PRO A 281 10.60 -15.51 -4.69
N GLY A 282 10.10 -14.29 -4.94
CA GLY A 282 9.49 -13.94 -6.22
C GLY A 282 10.41 -14.14 -7.42
N ILE A 283 11.71 -13.91 -7.23
CA ILE A 283 12.72 -14.06 -8.29
C ILE A 283 13.12 -15.54 -8.48
N TYR A 284 13.28 -16.30 -7.37
CA TYR A 284 13.95 -17.61 -7.42
C TYR A 284 13.05 -18.82 -7.22
N LEU A 285 11.81 -18.67 -6.73
CA LEU A 285 10.93 -19.84 -6.52
C LEU A 285 10.70 -20.70 -7.77
N PRO A 286 10.49 -20.13 -8.98
CA PRO A 286 10.34 -20.96 -10.18
C PRO A 286 11.62 -21.74 -10.54
N THR A 287 12.78 -21.10 -10.40
CA THR A 287 14.08 -21.77 -10.67
C THR A 287 14.42 -22.81 -9.62
N TYR A 288 14.12 -22.51 -8.35
CA TYR A 288 14.22 -23.47 -7.26
C TYR A 288 13.32 -24.69 -7.49
N ALA A 289 12.05 -24.48 -7.83
CA ALA A 289 11.12 -25.58 -8.12
C ALA A 289 11.64 -26.49 -9.25
N ARG A 290 12.20 -25.88 -10.31
CA ARG A 290 12.84 -26.66 -11.40
C ARG A 290 14.04 -27.46 -10.93
N SER A 291 14.85 -26.93 -10.01
CA SER A 291 16.03 -27.63 -9.48
C SER A 291 15.66 -28.87 -8.65
N ILE A 292 14.45 -28.95 -8.11
CA ILE A 292 13.91 -30.14 -7.41
C ILE A 292 12.99 -30.99 -8.28
N GLY A 293 13.01 -30.78 -9.61
CA GLY A 293 12.32 -31.62 -10.58
C GLY A 293 10.92 -31.18 -11.01
N ALA A 294 10.51 -29.93 -10.73
CA ALA A 294 9.22 -29.41 -11.19
C ALA A 294 9.20 -29.18 -12.70
N SER A 295 8.07 -29.45 -13.34
CA SER A 295 7.80 -29.05 -14.72
C SER A 295 7.70 -27.51 -14.81
N SER A 296 7.78 -26.95 -16.03
CA SER A 296 7.62 -25.50 -16.24
C SER A 296 6.30 -24.96 -15.70
N PHE A 297 5.20 -25.70 -15.90
CA PHE A 297 3.89 -25.35 -15.37
C PHE A 297 3.86 -25.38 -13.83
N THR A 298 4.38 -26.44 -13.23
CA THR A 298 4.45 -26.62 -11.77
C THR A 298 5.34 -25.53 -11.12
N SER A 299 6.39 -25.11 -11.80
CA SER A 299 7.27 -24.02 -11.36
C SER A 299 6.54 -22.66 -11.33
N ALA A 300 5.74 -22.36 -12.36
CA ALA A 300 4.94 -21.14 -12.40
C ALA A 300 3.87 -21.12 -11.31
N LEU A 301 3.31 -22.28 -10.92
CA LEU A 301 2.33 -22.36 -9.83
C LEU A 301 2.89 -21.87 -8.48
N THR A 302 4.18 -21.91 -8.24
CA THR A 302 4.78 -21.40 -6.99
C THR A 302 4.49 -19.92 -6.77
N LEU A 303 4.73 -19.07 -7.79
CA LEU A 303 4.42 -17.64 -7.70
C LEU A 303 2.92 -17.37 -7.64
N LEU A 304 2.16 -18.15 -8.37
CA LEU A 304 0.72 -18.09 -8.38
C LEU A 304 0.14 -18.32 -6.98
N LEU A 305 0.59 -19.35 -6.28
CA LEU A 305 0.18 -19.67 -4.91
C LEU A 305 0.58 -18.55 -3.93
N VAL A 306 1.79 -18.00 -4.05
CA VAL A 306 2.23 -16.85 -3.23
C VAL A 306 1.28 -15.66 -3.43
N ASN A 307 0.94 -15.32 -4.67
CA ASN A 307 0.11 -14.15 -4.97
C ASN A 307 -1.35 -14.35 -4.51
N VAL A 308 -1.94 -15.51 -4.74
CA VAL A 308 -3.30 -15.85 -4.26
C VAL A 308 -3.35 -15.79 -2.73
N ALA A 309 -2.38 -16.38 -2.06
CA ALA A 309 -2.29 -16.35 -0.60
C ALA A 309 -2.09 -14.91 -0.09
N SER A 310 -1.27 -14.10 -0.75
CA SER A 310 -1.07 -12.68 -0.41
C SER A 310 -2.35 -11.87 -0.54
N THR A 311 -3.20 -12.15 -1.53
CA THR A 311 -4.51 -11.50 -1.70
C THR A 311 -5.36 -11.66 -0.44
N VAL A 312 -5.49 -12.88 0.06
CA VAL A 312 -6.21 -13.19 1.30
C VAL A 312 -5.50 -12.58 2.51
N GLY A 313 -4.18 -12.73 2.57
CA GLY A 313 -3.34 -12.21 3.65
C GLY A 313 -3.47 -10.70 3.83
N CYS A 314 -3.50 -9.93 2.74
CA CYS A 314 -3.63 -8.46 2.80
C CYS A 314 -4.96 -8.02 3.44
N ALA A 315 -6.08 -8.62 3.06
CA ALA A 315 -7.38 -8.31 3.64
C ALA A 315 -7.44 -8.70 5.13
N VAL A 316 -6.93 -9.90 5.47
CA VAL A 316 -6.90 -10.38 6.86
C VAL A 316 -6.00 -9.51 7.73
N MET A 317 -4.77 -9.22 7.30
CA MET A 317 -3.81 -8.39 8.05
C MET A 317 -4.33 -6.95 8.19
N GLY A 318 -4.92 -6.38 7.13
CA GLY A 318 -5.57 -5.08 7.20
C GLY A 318 -6.67 -5.03 8.25
N SER A 319 -7.53 -6.05 8.31
CA SER A 319 -8.54 -6.16 9.37
C SER A 319 -7.92 -6.32 10.76
N LEU A 320 -6.83 -7.09 10.87
CA LEU A 320 -6.12 -7.26 12.16
C LEU A 320 -5.58 -5.94 12.71
N THR A 321 -5.06 -5.07 11.86
CA THR A 321 -4.52 -3.75 12.27
C THR A 321 -5.59 -2.78 12.78
N ASP A 322 -6.86 -3.02 12.45
CA ASP A 322 -7.97 -2.24 13.03
C ASP A 322 -8.27 -2.65 14.49
N HIS A 323 -7.89 -3.87 14.90
CA HIS A 323 -8.22 -4.45 16.20
C HIS A 323 -7.01 -4.67 17.12
N LEU A 324 -5.83 -4.94 16.56
CA LEU A 324 -4.61 -5.22 17.30
C LEU A 324 -3.58 -4.09 17.14
N HIS A 325 -2.66 -4.00 18.10
CA HIS A 325 -1.52 -3.07 17.98
C HIS A 325 -0.63 -3.47 16.80
N VAL A 326 -0.13 -2.49 16.04
CA VAL A 326 0.62 -2.75 14.80
C VAL A 326 1.85 -3.61 15.02
N THR A 327 2.58 -3.43 16.11
CA THR A 327 3.77 -4.25 16.41
C THR A 327 3.45 -5.72 16.58
N THR A 328 2.25 -6.06 17.10
CA THR A 328 1.76 -7.43 17.17
C THR A 328 1.44 -8.00 15.78
N CYS A 329 0.81 -7.20 14.93
CA CYS A 329 0.53 -7.57 13.53
C CYS A 329 1.84 -7.84 12.77
N LEU A 330 2.84 -6.97 12.93
CA LEU A 330 4.17 -7.13 12.33
C LEU A 330 4.90 -8.37 12.85
N MET A 331 4.75 -8.69 14.15
CA MET A 331 5.31 -9.92 14.74
C MET A 331 4.65 -11.17 14.16
N ILE A 332 3.32 -11.18 14.00
CA ILE A 332 2.60 -12.30 13.37
C ILE A 332 3.09 -12.52 11.94
N SER A 333 3.22 -11.43 11.16
CA SER A 333 3.77 -11.46 9.80
C SER A 333 5.20 -12.02 9.80
N ALA A 334 6.07 -11.51 10.65
CA ALA A 334 7.48 -11.91 10.76
C ALA A 334 7.63 -13.38 11.19
N ALA A 335 6.86 -13.81 12.19
CA ALA A 335 6.90 -15.20 12.68
C ALA A 335 6.41 -16.18 11.60
N GLY A 336 5.26 -15.90 10.96
CA GLY A 336 4.74 -16.77 9.91
C GLY A 336 5.67 -16.86 8.69
N ALA A 337 6.19 -15.73 8.22
CA ALA A 337 7.11 -15.67 7.10
C ALA A 337 8.47 -16.32 7.45
N GLY A 338 9.02 -16.05 8.63
CA GLY A 338 10.29 -16.59 9.10
C GLY A 338 10.23 -18.11 9.31
N LEU A 339 9.23 -18.59 10.06
CA LEU A 339 9.05 -20.04 10.28
C LEU A 339 8.78 -20.76 8.94
N GLY A 340 7.92 -20.20 8.09
CA GLY A 340 7.69 -20.75 6.75
C GLY A 340 8.99 -20.86 5.95
N THR A 341 9.82 -19.82 5.96
CA THR A 341 11.08 -19.81 5.20
C THR A 341 12.09 -20.80 5.77
N PHE A 342 12.33 -20.79 7.08
CA PHE A 342 13.34 -21.65 7.68
C PHE A 342 12.94 -23.14 7.71
N LEU A 343 11.67 -23.43 8.02
CA LEU A 343 11.22 -24.82 8.20
C LEU A 343 10.67 -25.40 6.90
N LEU A 344 9.85 -24.65 6.16
CA LEU A 344 9.24 -25.22 4.95
C LEU A 344 10.17 -25.09 3.75
N TRP A 345 10.63 -23.88 3.41
CA TRP A 345 11.53 -23.73 2.25
C TRP A 345 12.91 -24.34 2.53
N GLY A 346 13.45 -24.12 3.73
CA GLY A 346 14.75 -24.68 4.12
C GLY A 346 14.84 -26.20 4.06
N PHE A 347 13.71 -26.90 4.19
CA PHE A 347 13.64 -28.36 4.08
C PHE A 347 12.82 -28.84 2.87
N ALA A 348 12.44 -27.97 1.92
CA ALA A 348 11.66 -28.32 0.76
C ALA A 348 12.49 -29.12 -0.26
N THR A 349 12.49 -30.45 -0.17
CA THR A 349 13.04 -31.35 -1.19
C THR A 349 11.98 -31.87 -2.15
N SER A 350 10.72 -31.55 -1.91
CA SER A 350 9.58 -32.02 -2.72
C SER A 350 8.63 -30.86 -3.06
N ILE A 351 7.92 -30.96 -4.18
CA ILE A 351 7.01 -29.97 -4.68
C ILE A 351 5.85 -29.67 -3.70
N PRO A 352 5.20 -30.67 -3.06
CA PRO A 352 4.12 -30.39 -2.11
C PRO A 352 4.56 -29.51 -0.93
N VAL A 353 5.74 -29.77 -0.35
CA VAL A 353 6.27 -28.96 0.75
C VAL A 353 6.56 -27.53 0.29
N LEU A 354 7.09 -27.36 -0.94
CA LEU A 354 7.32 -26.05 -1.53
C LEU A 354 6.00 -25.30 -1.74
N PHE A 355 4.93 -25.96 -2.15
CA PHE A 355 3.61 -25.34 -2.30
C PHE A 355 3.03 -24.87 -0.96
N VAL A 356 3.17 -25.66 0.10
CA VAL A 356 2.79 -25.25 1.45
C VAL A 356 3.59 -24.01 1.87
N PHE A 357 4.90 -23.98 1.60
CA PHE A 357 5.71 -22.79 1.82
C PHE A 357 5.15 -21.57 1.07
N CYS A 358 4.85 -21.70 -0.23
CA CYS A 358 4.32 -20.61 -1.04
C CYS A 358 3.03 -20.02 -0.44
N ILE A 359 2.12 -20.87 0.06
CA ILE A 359 0.89 -20.44 0.70
C ILE A 359 1.18 -19.70 2.02
N ILE A 360 2.00 -20.29 2.88
CA ILE A 360 2.36 -19.69 4.18
C ILE A 360 3.11 -18.37 3.96
N TYR A 361 4.10 -18.36 3.08
CA TYR A 361 4.85 -17.13 2.79
C TYR A 361 3.96 -16.02 2.22
N GLY A 362 3.08 -16.36 1.27
CA GLY A 362 2.11 -15.42 0.72
C GLY A 362 1.18 -14.85 1.79
N LEU A 363 0.63 -15.69 2.67
CA LEU A 363 -0.27 -15.27 3.74
C LEU A 363 0.38 -14.32 4.77
N PHE A 364 1.68 -14.45 5.04
CA PHE A 364 2.34 -13.71 6.11
C PHE A 364 3.32 -12.65 5.60
N ALA A 365 4.13 -12.91 4.57
CA ALA A 365 5.11 -11.95 4.06
C ALA A 365 4.48 -10.89 3.14
N GLY A 366 3.53 -11.30 2.28
CA GLY A 366 2.83 -10.41 1.35
C GLY A 366 2.12 -9.24 2.03
N PRO A 367 1.33 -9.50 3.08
CA PRO A 367 0.50 -8.49 3.73
C PRO A 367 1.26 -7.54 4.68
N TYR A 368 2.58 -7.57 4.75
CA TYR A 368 3.36 -6.66 5.60
C TYR A 368 3.01 -5.18 5.36
N THR A 369 2.77 -4.80 4.10
CA THR A 369 2.36 -3.44 3.74
C THR A 369 0.99 -3.06 4.30
N SER A 370 0.09 -4.01 4.49
CA SER A 370 -1.23 -3.74 5.09
C SER A 370 -1.12 -3.28 6.56
N ALA A 371 0.00 -3.56 7.24
CA ALA A 371 0.28 -3.05 8.57
C ALA A 371 0.76 -1.57 8.58
N TRP A 372 1.06 -0.96 7.43
CA TRP A 372 1.49 0.45 7.37
C TRP A 372 0.43 1.43 7.90
N THR A 373 -0.84 1.07 7.80
CA THR A 373 -1.95 1.85 8.39
C THR A 373 -1.86 1.93 9.91
N GLY A 374 -1.44 0.86 10.56
CA GLY A 374 -1.18 0.85 12.00
C GLY A 374 0.05 1.69 12.36
N ILE A 375 1.14 1.62 11.58
CA ILE A 375 2.32 2.48 11.75
C ILE A 375 1.93 3.96 11.61
N MET A 376 1.11 4.28 10.60
CA MET A 376 0.59 5.64 10.40
C MET A 376 -0.18 6.12 11.63
N LYS A 377 -0.99 5.26 12.26
CA LYS A 377 -1.76 5.57 13.48
C LYS A 377 -0.83 5.82 14.67
N ASP A 378 0.17 4.97 14.89
CA ASP A 378 1.15 5.12 15.97
C ASP A 378 1.93 6.43 15.86
N VAL A 379 2.47 6.72 14.68
CA VAL A 379 3.20 7.96 14.41
C VAL A 379 2.30 9.18 14.55
N ALA A 380 1.04 9.11 14.09
CA ALA A 380 0.09 10.21 14.25
C ALA A 380 -0.24 10.47 15.74
N THR A 381 -0.33 9.41 16.55
CA THR A 381 -0.58 9.52 17.99
C THR A 381 0.62 10.16 18.70
N GLU A 382 1.84 9.74 18.40
CA GLU A 382 3.08 10.33 18.94
C GLU A 382 3.16 11.82 18.59
N MET A 383 2.93 12.19 17.33
CA MET A 383 2.93 13.58 16.88
C MET A 383 1.79 14.41 17.50
N GLY A 384 0.64 13.82 17.78
CA GLY A 384 -0.49 14.44 18.48
C GLY A 384 -0.18 14.74 19.94
N THR A 385 0.49 13.83 20.64
CA THR A 385 0.93 14.00 22.04
C THR A 385 1.97 15.12 22.16
N TYR A 386 2.90 15.22 21.22
CA TYR A 386 3.88 16.32 21.15
C TYR A 386 3.24 17.69 20.91
N ARG A 387 2.02 17.74 20.37
CA ARG A 387 1.31 18.92 19.96
C ARG A 387 0.57 19.67 21.08
N GLY A 388 0.32 19.01 22.19
CA GLY A 388 -0.27 19.66 23.39
C GLY A 388 0.56 20.83 23.93
N THR A 389 1.78 21.01 23.41
CA THR A 389 2.77 22.00 23.89
C THR A 389 3.02 23.17 22.94
N SER A 390 2.59 23.14 21.68
CA SER A 390 2.82 24.27 20.75
C SER A 390 1.87 24.25 19.55
N GLY A 391 1.10 25.30 19.36
CA GLY A 391 0.15 25.54 18.26
C GLY A 391 0.74 25.52 16.84
N GLY A 392 1.27 24.39 16.40
CA GLY A 392 1.94 24.23 15.10
C GLY A 392 1.09 23.50 14.08
N SER A 393 1.23 23.88 12.81
CA SER A 393 0.51 23.35 11.64
C SER A 393 0.47 21.81 11.56
N SER A 394 -0.69 21.29 11.17
CA SER A 394 -0.99 19.86 11.00
C SER A 394 -0.08 19.19 9.98
N PHE A 395 0.63 18.10 10.33
CA PHE A 395 1.23 17.21 9.34
C PHE A 395 0.15 16.31 8.72
N ASP A 396 0.42 15.78 7.54
CA ASP A 396 -0.47 14.83 6.87
C ASP A 396 -0.12 13.39 7.26
N PRO A 397 -0.97 12.66 8.00
CA PRO A 397 -0.67 11.28 8.39
C PRO A 397 -0.47 10.35 7.19
N THR A 398 -1.14 10.59 6.05
CA THR A 398 -1.00 9.76 4.86
C THR A 398 0.42 9.76 4.29
N MET A 399 1.19 10.83 4.54
CA MET A 399 2.60 10.92 4.15
C MET A 399 3.49 9.88 4.85
N VAL A 400 3.04 9.34 5.99
CA VAL A 400 3.74 8.22 6.65
C VAL A 400 3.78 7.00 5.72
N ILE A 401 2.67 6.65 5.07
CA ILE A 401 2.60 5.57 4.08
C ILE A 401 3.52 5.90 2.90
N GLY A 402 3.48 7.14 2.41
CA GLY A 402 4.35 7.58 1.32
C GLY A 402 5.83 7.43 1.65
N VAL A 403 6.28 7.80 2.86
CA VAL A 403 7.69 7.64 3.23
C VAL A 403 8.04 6.18 3.54
N LEU A 404 7.12 5.36 4.08
CA LEU A 404 7.35 3.92 4.26
C LEU A 404 7.58 3.22 2.91
N SER A 405 6.90 3.65 1.85
CA SER A 405 7.10 3.07 0.52
C SER A 405 8.54 3.20 0.02
N THR A 406 9.27 4.26 0.39
CA THR A 406 10.68 4.43 -0.01
C THR A 406 11.58 3.33 0.54
N GLY A 407 11.39 2.91 1.79
CA GLY A 407 12.14 1.79 2.37
C GLY A 407 11.91 0.48 1.61
N ARG A 408 10.66 0.24 1.19
CA ARG A 408 10.34 -0.93 0.36
C ARG A 408 10.93 -0.81 -1.04
N GLY A 409 10.96 0.38 -1.63
CA GLY A 409 11.60 0.65 -2.91
C GLY A 409 13.11 0.40 -2.88
N ILE A 410 13.78 0.83 -1.81
CA ILE A 410 15.20 0.53 -1.59
C ILE A 410 15.41 -0.99 -1.50
N GLY A 411 14.57 -1.68 -0.73
CA GLY A 411 14.60 -3.15 -0.64
C GLY A 411 14.44 -3.82 -2.00
N ASN A 412 13.50 -3.36 -2.83
CA ASN A 412 13.28 -3.88 -4.18
C ASN A 412 14.51 -3.71 -5.08
N ILE A 413 15.10 -2.51 -5.13
CA ILE A 413 16.26 -2.22 -5.98
C ILE A 413 17.47 -3.04 -5.57
N VAL A 414 17.70 -3.17 -4.27
CA VAL A 414 18.87 -3.89 -3.73
C VAL A 414 18.71 -5.41 -3.84
N SER A 415 17.49 -5.93 -3.76
CA SER A 415 17.21 -7.38 -3.74
C SER A 415 17.73 -8.10 -4.99
N GLY A 416 17.66 -7.46 -6.17
CA GLY A 416 18.15 -8.05 -7.43
C GLY A 416 19.66 -8.36 -7.39
N PRO A 417 20.55 -7.36 -7.29
CA PRO A 417 21.99 -7.56 -7.18
C PRO A 417 22.38 -8.44 -5.98
N LEU A 418 21.75 -8.25 -4.84
CA LEU A 418 22.01 -9.03 -3.64
C LEU A 418 21.73 -10.51 -3.85
N SER A 419 20.61 -10.83 -4.49
CA SER A 419 20.24 -12.21 -4.77
C SER A 419 21.23 -12.93 -5.67
N GLN A 420 21.79 -12.24 -6.67
CA GLN A 420 22.83 -12.79 -7.54
C GLN A 420 24.09 -13.18 -6.74
N VAL A 421 24.50 -12.33 -5.79
CA VAL A 421 25.65 -12.62 -4.92
C VAL A 421 25.37 -13.82 -4.03
N LEU A 422 24.15 -13.93 -3.48
CA LEU A 422 23.75 -15.02 -2.56
C LEU A 422 23.69 -16.39 -3.25
N VAL A 423 23.44 -16.45 -4.56
CA VAL A 423 23.32 -17.69 -5.33
C VAL A 423 24.59 -17.99 -6.14
N LYS A 424 25.52 -17.02 -6.27
CA LYS A 424 26.73 -17.16 -7.09
C LYS A 424 27.56 -18.34 -6.63
N GLY A 425 27.87 -19.25 -7.56
CA GLY A 425 28.64 -20.47 -7.27
C GLY A 425 27.86 -21.56 -6.55
N MET A 426 26.55 -21.42 -6.38
CA MET A 426 25.68 -22.39 -5.69
C MET A 426 26.24 -22.82 -4.32
N PRO A 427 26.45 -21.88 -3.37
CA PRO A 427 27.02 -22.18 -2.08
C PRO A 427 26.16 -23.18 -1.30
N TRP A 428 26.79 -24.00 -0.46
CA TRP A 428 26.21 -25.07 0.34
C TRP A 428 25.59 -26.26 -0.47
N LYS A 429 25.79 -26.29 -1.80
CA LYS A 429 25.24 -27.34 -2.65
C LYS A 429 25.87 -28.68 -2.29
N GLY A 430 25.03 -29.63 -1.84
CA GLY A 430 25.47 -30.98 -1.41
C GLY A 430 26.08 -31.02 -0.01
N GLU A 431 26.32 -29.90 0.65
CA GLU A 431 26.92 -29.83 2.00
C GLU A 431 25.88 -29.68 3.11
N ALA A 432 24.74 -29.01 2.81
CA ALA A 432 23.66 -28.78 3.76
C ALA A 432 22.46 -29.71 3.50
N LEU A 433 21.63 -29.89 4.54
CA LEU A 433 20.43 -30.72 4.49
C LEU A 433 19.26 -30.04 3.80
N GLY A 434 18.44 -30.80 3.12
CA GLY A 434 17.17 -30.32 2.56
C GLY A 434 17.32 -29.26 1.47
N GLY A 435 16.48 -28.26 1.49
CA GLY A 435 16.49 -27.14 0.57
C GLY A 435 17.74 -26.26 0.66
N TYR A 436 18.38 -26.20 1.83
CA TYR A 436 19.65 -25.47 2.01
C TYR A 436 20.77 -26.05 1.16
N GLY A 437 20.77 -27.38 0.94
CA GLY A 437 21.76 -28.09 0.13
C GLY A 437 21.53 -28.02 -1.39
N THR A 438 20.55 -27.28 -1.87
CA THR A 438 20.25 -27.15 -3.30
C THR A 438 21.10 -26.09 -4.03
N GLY A 439 21.93 -25.32 -3.30
CA GLY A 439 22.67 -24.16 -3.80
C GLY A 439 21.94 -22.83 -3.59
N TYR A 440 20.76 -22.83 -2.99
CA TYR A 440 20.00 -21.65 -2.60
C TYR A 440 20.04 -21.39 -1.08
N GLY A 441 20.85 -22.11 -0.33
CA GLY A 441 20.94 -22.07 1.12
C GLY A 441 21.10 -20.64 1.69
N PRO A 442 22.10 -19.85 1.28
CA PRO A 442 22.27 -18.48 1.77
C PRO A 442 21.11 -17.56 1.42
N LEU A 443 20.46 -17.74 0.26
CA LEU A 443 19.29 -16.97 -0.13
C LEU A 443 18.09 -17.29 0.78
N ILE A 444 17.86 -18.57 1.09
CA ILE A 444 16.82 -19.02 2.04
C ILE A 444 17.09 -18.46 3.43
N ALA A 445 18.34 -18.58 3.91
CA ALA A 445 18.75 -18.07 5.22
C ALA A 445 18.58 -16.55 5.32
N PHE A 446 19.01 -15.79 4.31
CA PHE A 446 18.84 -14.34 4.26
C PHE A 446 17.38 -13.93 4.26
N THR A 447 16.54 -14.58 3.44
CA THR A 447 15.09 -14.32 3.41
C THR A 447 14.45 -14.56 4.78
N GLY A 448 14.80 -15.65 5.44
CA GLY A 448 14.29 -15.97 6.79
C GLY A 448 14.75 -15.00 7.86
N VAL A 449 16.04 -14.64 7.85
CA VAL A 449 16.61 -13.67 8.81
C VAL A 449 15.95 -12.31 8.65
N THR A 450 15.83 -11.79 7.44
CA THR A 450 15.20 -10.47 7.21
C THR A 450 13.70 -10.48 7.56
N ALA A 451 13.01 -11.60 7.32
CA ALA A 451 11.63 -11.77 7.75
C ALA A 451 11.51 -11.71 9.28
N VAL A 452 12.35 -12.42 10.04
CA VAL A 452 12.33 -12.39 11.51
C VAL A 452 12.74 -11.03 12.05
N MET A 453 13.79 -10.40 11.47
CA MET A 453 14.24 -9.06 11.88
C MET A 453 13.16 -7.98 11.67
N SER A 454 12.28 -8.15 10.72
CA SER A 454 11.15 -7.22 10.52
C SER A 454 10.16 -7.19 11.69
N GLY A 455 10.12 -8.25 12.50
CA GLY A 455 9.36 -8.32 13.75
C GLY A 455 10.02 -7.67 14.96
N ALA A 456 11.25 -7.15 14.83
CA ALA A 456 11.98 -6.51 15.93
C ALA A 456 11.23 -5.33 16.56
N THR A 457 10.34 -4.68 15.81
CA THR A 457 9.47 -3.59 16.30
C THR A 457 8.63 -4.02 17.50
N PHE A 458 8.20 -5.28 17.56
CA PHE A 458 7.47 -5.83 18.71
C PHE A 458 8.36 -5.86 19.96
N VAL A 459 9.60 -6.29 19.84
CA VAL A 459 10.57 -6.33 20.93
C VAL A 459 10.91 -4.91 21.38
N TRP A 460 11.16 -3.99 20.44
CA TRP A 460 11.46 -2.60 20.74
C TRP A 460 10.32 -1.91 21.50
N HIS A 461 9.08 -2.19 21.10
CA HIS A 461 7.90 -1.68 21.81
C HIS A 461 7.81 -2.26 23.24
N ARG A 462 8.07 -3.57 23.43
CA ARG A 462 8.04 -4.22 24.75
C ARG A 462 9.12 -3.73 25.71
N VAL A 463 10.28 -3.35 25.19
CA VAL A 463 11.41 -2.81 25.96
C VAL A 463 11.26 -1.30 26.23
N GLY A 464 10.22 -0.67 25.69
CA GLY A 464 9.98 0.77 25.89
C GLY A 464 10.88 1.65 25.00
N TRP A 465 11.38 1.11 23.89
CA TRP A 465 12.12 1.89 22.90
C TRP A 465 11.24 2.65 21.93
N MET A 466 9.96 2.26 21.85
CA MET A 466 8.92 2.88 21.01
C MET A 466 7.73 3.26 21.87
#